data_5b5d410b35ed28022dedb38bc560b0e8
#
_entry.id   5b5d410b35ed28022dedb38bc560b0e8
#
_cell.length_a   1.000
_cell.length_b   1.000
_cell.length_c   1.000
_cell.angle_alpha   90.00
_cell.angle_beta   90.00
_cell.angle_gamma   90.00
#
_symmetry.space_group_name_H-M   'P 1'
#
loop_
_entity.id
_entity.type
_entity.pdbx_description
1 polymer ?
#
loop_
_entity_poly.entity_id
_entity_poly.type
_entity_poly.pdbx_seq_one_letter_code
_entity_poly.pdbx_strand_id
1 'polypeptide(L)'
;MAKVGKTIEHPVTGERITFLETAASTDGTLLKMAFEMRPRAFIAGAHAHPRQEERFAVGSGRIRVKTGGREWIADEGDEISVPRGAGHTWGNPFDEPAQVVVELRPALRAETYFETYFGLARDGRVSARNGLPSLLQFALMLHEYRDEFAGPPPLGAPGAVLAAILSPLARARGYRARYGTYEDPDGP
;
A
#
# COMPACT_ATOMS: atom_id res chain seq x y z
N MET A 1 8.29 4.75 -13.17
CA MET A 1 7.37 3.61 -12.98
C MET A 1 8.15 2.42 -12.48
N ALA A 2 7.56 1.64 -11.59
CA ALA A 2 8.20 0.46 -11.05
C ALA A 2 8.68 -0.48 -12.15
N LYS A 3 9.83 -1.10 -11.92
CA LYS A 3 10.40 -2.12 -12.80
C LYS A 3 10.36 -3.44 -12.05
N VAL A 4 10.17 -4.53 -12.78
CA VAL A 4 10.29 -5.89 -12.22
C VAL A 4 11.68 -6.03 -11.57
N GLY A 5 11.72 -6.57 -10.35
CA GLY A 5 12.93 -6.69 -9.53
C GLY A 5 13.27 -5.46 -8.67
N LYS A 6 12.64 -4.29 -8.91
CA LYS A 6 12.84 -3.12 -8.04
C LYS A 6 12.34 -3.41 -6.63
N THR A 7 13.13 -3.01 -5.64
CA THR A 7 12.80 -3.16 -4.22
C THR A 7 12.67 -1.80 -3.56
N ILE A 8 11.66 -1.64 -2.71
CA ILE A 8 11.40 -0.47 -1.87
C ILE A 8 11.18 -0.90 -0.42
N GLU A 9 11.51 -0.04 0.54
CA GLU A 9 11.39 -0.34 1.97
C GLU A 9 10.71 0.81 2.72
N HIS A 10 9.86 0.45 3.69
CA HIS A 10 9.22 1.39 4.61
C HIS A 10 9.83 1.23 6.01
N PRO A 11 10.75 2.11 6.43
CA PRO A 11 11.55 1.90 7.64
C PRO A 11 10.73 1.94 8.94
N VAL A 12 9.56 2.59 8.95
CA VAL A 12 8.72 2.73 10.14
C VAL A 12 7.80 1.53 10.31
N THR A 13 7.14 1.07 9.25
CA THR A 13 6.18 -0.04 9.30
C THR A 13 6.86 -1.40 9.21
N GLY A 14 8.09 -1.46 8.69
CA GLY A 14 8.91 -2.67 8.64
C GLY A 14 8.63 -3.59 7.46
N GLU A 15 8.05 -3.05 6.39
CA GLU A 15 7.78 -3.76 5.15
C GLU A 15 8.89 -3.48 4.13
N ARG A 16 9.25 -4.50 3.36
CA ARG A 16 10.07 -4.42 2.17
C ARG A 16 9.33 -5.09 1.03
N ILE A 17 9.19 -4.38 -0.09
CA ILE A 17 8.43 -4.83 -1.25
C ILE A 17 9.38 -5.00 -2.43
N THR A 18 9.35 -6.16 -3.09
CA THR A 18 9.97 -6.38 -4.39
C THR A 18 8.86 -6.56 -5.43
N PHE A 19 8.86 -5.75 -6.49
CA PHE A 19 7.90 -5.86 -7.59
C PHE A 19 8.25 -7.08 -8.45
N LEU A 20 7.37 -8.09 -8.47
CA LEU A 20 7.52 -9.31 -9.27
C LEU A 20 6.91 -9.15 -10.65
N GLU A 21 5.74 -8.49 -10.73
CA GLU A 21 5.07 -8.09 -11.96
C GLU A 21 4.50 -6.68 -11.78
N THR A 22 4.47 -5.89 -12.85
CA THR A 22 4.03 -4.49 -12.85
C THR A 22 2.89 -4.29 -13.84
N ALA A 23 2.21 -3.15 -13.80
CA ALA A 23 1.21 -2.80 -14.81
C ALA A 23 1.79 -2.87 -16.23
N ALA A 24 3.04 -2.46 -16.41
CA ALA A 24 3.71 -2.50 -17.72
C ALA A 24 4.01 -3.93 -18.20
N SER A 25 4.37 -4.86 -17.30
CA SER A 25 4.67 -6.25 -17.67
C SER A 25 3.44 -7.12 -17.90
N THR A 26 2.25 -6.65 -17.49
CA THR A 26 0.99 -7.42 -17.51
C THR A 26 -0.15 -6.73 -18.26
N ASP A 27 0.14 -5.73 -19.07
CA ASP A 27 -0.88 -4.90 -19.76
C ASP A 27 -1.97 -4.37 -18.79
N GLY A 28 -1.56 -3.97 -17.57
CA GLY A 28 -2.44 -3.43 -16.54
C GLY A 28 -3.31 -4.45 -15.79
N THR A 29 -3.19 -5.73 -16.07
CA THR A 29 -4.08 -6.76 -15.49
C THR A 29 -3.69 -7.14 -14.07
N LEU A 30 -2.40 -7.05 -13.71
CA LEU A 30 -1.87 -7.53 -12.45
C LEU A 30 -0.69 -6.68 -11.98
N LEU A 31 -0.72 -6.32 -10.69
CA LEU A 31 0.47 -5.95 -9.94
C LEU A 31 0.75 -7.08 -8.94
N LYS A 32 1.95 -7.66 -8.99
CA LYS A 32 2.40 -8.72 -8.09
C LYS A 32 3.65 -8.32 -7.35
N MET A 33 3.63 -8.48 -6.04
CA MET A 33 4.67 -8.00 -5.14
C MET A 33 5.03 -9.07 -4.12
N ALA A 34 6.33 -9.24 -3.85
CA ALA A 34 6.79 -9.99 -2.69
C ALA A 34 7.01 -9.02 -1.53
N PHE A 35 6.31 -9.25 -0.44
CA PHE A 35 6.48 -8.54 0.84
C PHE A 35 7.36 -9.37 1.77
N GLU A 36 8.42 -8.76 2.25
CA GLU A 36 9.19 -9.23 3.40
C GLU A 36 8.78 -8.37 4.59
N MET A 37 8.23 -8.99 5.61
CA MET A 37 7.73 -8.31 6.80
C MET A 37 8.61 -8.65 8.00
N ARG A 38 9.20 -7.63 8.61
CA ARG A 38 9.92 -7.82 9.88
C ARG A 38 8.99 -8.30 10.97
N PRO A 39 9.51 -8.88 12.07
CA PRO A 39 8.71 -9.08 13.28
C PRO A 39 8.01 -7.78 13.69
N ARG A 40 6.73 -7.89 14.05
CA ARG A 40 5.87 -6.76 14.46
C ARG A 40 5.62 -5.71 13.35
N ALA A 41 5.86 -6.03 12.07
CA ALA A 41 5.52 -5.17 10.95
C ALA A 41 3.99 -5.02 10.80
N PHE A 42 3.57 -3.83 10.38
CA PHE A 42 2.14 -3.52 10.22
C PHE A 42 1.89 -2.68 8.98
N ILE A 43 0.73 -2.84 8.39
CA ILE A 43 0.25 -1.93 7.34
C ILE A 43 -0.35 -0.69 7.99
N ALA A 44 0.05 0.48 7.51
CA ALA A 44 -0.35 1.76 8.08
C ALA A 44 -1.83 2.08 7.82
N GLY A 45 -2.69 1.60 8.70
CA GLY A 45 -4.12 1.88 8.71
C GLY A 45 -4.98 0.86 7.96
N ALA A 46 -6.24 0.79 8.35
CA ALA A 46 -7.25 0.05 7.61
C ALA A 46 -7.60 0.80 6.31
N HIS A 47 -7.77 0.07 5.23
CA HIS A 47 -8.07 0.61 3.90
C HIS A 47 -8.98 -0.32 3.10
N ALA A 48 -9.35 0.11 1.92
CA ALA A 48 -10.07 -0.68 0.92
C ALA A 48 -9.49 -0.39 -0.47
N HIS A 49 -9.59 -1.36 -1.35
CA HIS A 49 -9.28 -1.21 -2.77
C HIS A 49 -10.58 -1.12 -3.58
N PRO A 50 -11.08 0.09 -3.92
CA PRO A 50 -12.41 0.24 -4.52
C PRO A 50 -12.59 -0.51 -5.84
N ARG A 51 -11.53 -0.62 -6.64
CA ARG A 51 -11.56 -1.23 -7.98
C ARG A 51 -10.64 -2.44 -8.15
N GLN A 52 -9.95 -2.86 -7.09
CA GLN A 52 -9.00 -3.97 -7.14
C GLN A 52 -9.42 -5.08 -6.18
N GLU A 53 -9.28 -6.31 -6.60
CA GLU A 53 -9.21 -7.47 -5.71
C GLU A 53 -7.78 -7.58 -5.20
N GLU A 54 -7.61 -7.90 -3.92
CA GLU A 54 -6.31 -8.17 -3.33
C GLU A 54 -6.24 -9.62 -2.88
N ARG A 55 -5.14 -10.30 -3.22
CA ARG A 55 -4.88 -11.67 -2.82
C ARG A 55 -3.55 -11.76 -2.11
N PHE A 56 -3.54 -12.51 -1.03
CA PHE A 56 -2.36 -12.84 -0.23
C PHE A 56 -2.04 -14.33 -0.39
N ALA A 57 -0.78 -14.67 -0.62
CA ALA A 57 -0.26 -16.02 -0.52
C ALA A 57 0.94 -16.01 0.44
N VAL A 58 0.83 -16.72 1.56
CA VAL A 58 1.88 -16.76 2.59
C VAL A 58 2.96 -17.74 2.18
N GLY A 59 4.16 -17.23 1.90
CA GLY A 59 5.31 -18.03 1.49
C GLY A 59 6.11 -18.57 2.67
N SER A 60 6.17 -17.83 3.78
CA SER A 60 6.77 -18.28 5.05
C SER A 60 6.30 -17.41 6.21
N GLY A 61 6.40 -17.97 7.43
CA GLY A 61 5.90 -17.30 8.64
C GLY A 61 4.38 -17.26 8.67
N ARG A 62 3.83 -16.20 9.27
CA ARG A 62 2.38 -16.02 9.38
C ARG A 62 1.99 -14.56 9.36
N ILE A 63 0.77 -14.27 8.91
CA ILE A 63 0.18 -12.94 8.95
C ILE A 63 -1.19 -12.96 9.60
N ARG A 64 -1.63 -11.79 10.04
CA ARG A 64 -2.99 -11.56 10.48
C ARG A 64 -3.69 -10.65 9.51
N VAL A 65 -4.87 -11.07 9.03
CA VAL A 65 -5.73 -10.29 8.15
C VAL A 65 -7.06 -10.04 8.85
N LYS A 66 -7.54 -8.80 8.83
CA LYS A 66 -8.85 -8.40 9.37
C LYS A 66 -9.69 -7.80 8.25
N THR A 67 -10.85 -8.36 8.01
CA THR A 67 -11.84 -7.84 7.04
C THR A 67 -13.25 -8.28 7.42
N GLY A 68 -14.28 -7.47 7.10
CA GLY A 68 -15.67 -7.80 7.37
C GLY A 68 -15.98 -8.09 8.86
N GLY A 69 -15.25 -7.48 9.80
CA GLY A 69 -15.40 -7.72 11.23
C GLY A 69 -14.81 -9.06 11.73
N ARG A 70 -14.17 -9.82 10.85
CA ARG A 70 -13.51 -11.09 11.18
C ARG A 70 -11.99 -10.93 11.14
N GLU A 71 -11.32 -11.79 11.87
CA GLU A 71 -9.86 -11.87 11.92
C GLU A 71 -9.43 -13.30 11.54
N TRP A 72 -8.42 -13.41 10.70
CA TRP A 72 -7.78 -14.65 10.32
C TRP A 72 -6.29 -14.58 10.59
N ILE A 73 -5.73 -15.66 11.02
CA ILE A 73 -4.29 -15.90 10.96
C ILE A 73 -4.09 -16.84 9.78
N ALA A 74 -3.23 -16.41 8.86
CA ALA A 74 -2.81 -17.23 7.74
C ALA A 74 -1.37 -17.69 7.97
N ASP A 75 -1.16 -18.98 7.89
CA ASP A 75 0.11 -19.65 8.03
C ASP A 75 0.74 -19.92 6.65
N GLU A 76 1.99 -20.39 6.62
CA GLU A 76 2.68 -20.78 5.39
C GLU A 76 1.84 -21.72 4.53
N GLY A 77 1.71 -21.40 3.26
CA GLY A 77 0.88 -22.13 2.29
C GLY A 77 -0.56 -21.66 2.18
N ASP A 78 -1.05 -20.83 3.11
CA ASP A 78 -2.41 -20.30 3.07
C ASP A 78 -2.55 -19.18 2.02
N GLU A 79 -3.77 -19.07 1.48
CA GLU A 79 -4.17 -18.02 0.56
C GLU A 79 -5.44 -17.33 1.06
N ILE A 80 -5.48 -16.00 0.99
CA ILE A 80 -6.64 -15.18 1.34
C ILE A 80 -6.92 -14.21 0.21
N SER A 81 -8.19 -14.08 -0.19
CA SER A 81 -8.64 -13.05 -1.13
C SER A 81 -9.54 -12.05 -0.42
N VAL A 82 -9.28 -10.77 -0.66
CA VAL A 82 -10.10 -9.65 -0.22
C VAL A 82 -10.79 -9.05 -1.44
N PRO A 83 -12.13 -9.11 -1.51
CA PRO A 83 -12.84 -8.60 -2.66
C PRO A 83 -12.80 -7.08 -2.75
N ARG A 84 -13.05 -6.56 -3.95
CA ARG A 84 -13.12 -5.11 -4.23
C ARG A 84 -14.01 -4.39 -3.25
N GLY A 85 -13.54 -3.26 -2.75
CA GLY A 85 -14.25 -2.38 -1.81
C GLY A 85 -14.35 -2.91 -0.38
N ALA A 86 -13.89 -4.11 -0.09
CA ALA A 86 -13.90 -4.63 1.28
C ALA A 86 -12.84 -3.94 2.13
N GLY A 87 -13.28 -3.33 3.23
CA GLY A 87 -12.37 -2.73 4.19
C GLY A 87 -11.57 -3.80 4.93
N HIS A 88 -10.25 -3.62 4.97
CA HIS A 88 -9.36 -4.58 5.62
C HIS A 88 -8.10 -3.91 6.19
N THR A 89 -7.38 -4.66 6.99
CA THR A 89 -6.00 -4.40 7.40
C THR A 89 -5.30 -5.73 7.60
N TRP A 90 -3.99 -5.75 7.44
CA TRP A 90 -3.18 -6.94 7.64
C TRP A 90 -1.79 -6.59 8.18
N GLY A 91 -1.02 -7.58 8.56
CA GLY A 91 0.33 -7.36 9.05
C GLY A 91 0.91 -8.58 9.73
N ASN A 92 2.15 -8.45 10.19
CA ASN A 92 2.86 -9.47 10.95
C ASN A 92 2.94 -9.09 12.44
N PRO A 93 1.97 -9.43 13.28
CA PRO A 93 2.02 -9.11 14.71
C PRO A 93 2.86 -10.11 15.53
N PHE A 94 3.55 -11.03 14.87
CA PHE A 94 4.33 -12.09 15.50
C PHE A 94 5.80 -11.70 15.66
N ASP A 95 6.56 -12.50 16.42
CA ASP A 95 7.97 -12.26 16.71
C ASP A 95 8.92 -12.81 15.64
N GLU A 96 8.39 -13.50 14.64
CA GLU A 96 9.13 -14.06 13.52
C GLU A 96 8.84 -13.27 12.23
N PRO A 97 9.79 -13.18 11.28
CA PRO A 97 9.53 -12.54 10.00
C PRO A 97 8.51 -13.35 9.18
N ALA A 98 7.85 -12.69 8.23
CA ALA A 98 6.95 -13.34 7.28
C ALA A 98 7.26 -12.91 5.84
N GLN A 99 7.00 -13.79 4.88
CA GLN A 99 7.05 -13.50 3.45
C GLN A 99 5.68 -13.77 2.84
N VAL A 100 5.18 -12.78 2.10
CA VAL A 100 3.83 -12.82 1.52
C VAL A 100 3.89 -12.32 0.09
N VAL A 101 3.31 -13.06 -0.84
CA VAL A 101 3.05 -12.56 -2.18
C VAL A 101 1.69 -11.89 -2.17
N VAL A 102 1.66 -10.62 -2.59
CA VAL A 102 0.44 -9.82 -2.70
C VAL A 102 0.17 -9.52 -4.17
N GLU A 103 -1.06 -9.79 -4.60
CA GLU A 103 -1.53 -9.51 -5.95
C GLU A 103 -2.68 -8.49 -5.91
N LEU A 104 -2.63 -7.46 -6.76
CA LEU A 104 -3.72 -6.51 -6.99
C LEU A 104 -4.22 -6.64 -8.43
N ARG A 105 -5.52 -6.88 -8.60
CA ARG A 105 -6.16 -7.09 -9.90
C ARG A 105 -7.38 -6.16 -10.11
N PRO A 106 -7.35 -5.28 -11.13
CA PRO A 106 -6.24 -4.92 -12.04
C PRO A 106 -5.13 -4.15 -11.31
N ALA A 107 -3.97 -3.98 -11.94
CA ALA A 107 -2.84 -3.24 -11.37
C ALA A 107 -3.18 -1.77 -11.08
N LEU A 108 -3.90 -1.12 -11.98
CA LEU A 108 -4.14 0.34 -11.98
C LEU A 108 -2.82 1.11 -11.84
N ARG A 109 -2.75 2.07 -10.91
CA ARG A 109 -1.54 2.86 -10.59
C ARG A 109 -0.99 2.55 -9.20
N ALA A 110 -1.33 1.39 -8.65
CA ALA A 110 -0.96 1.04 -7.27
C ALA A 110 0.56 1.01 -7.07
N GLU A 111 1.34 0.59 -8.09
CA GLU A 111 2.81 0.63 -8.03
C GLU A 111 3.34 2.06 -7.80
N THR A 112 2.77 3.07 -8.47
CA THR A 112 3.18 4.48 -8.30
C THR A 112 2.80 5.01 -6.91
N TYR A 113 1.67 4.56 -6.37
CA TYR A 113 1.30 4.84 -4.98
C TYR A 113 2.35 4.28 -4.01
N PHE A 114 2.73 3.01 -4.14
CA PHE A 114 3.74 2.39 -3.28
C PHE A 114 5.10 3.08 -3.40
N GLU A 115 5.56 3.37 -4.62
CA GLU A 115 6.82 4.10 -4.85
C GLU A 115 6.81 5.47 -4.14
N THR A 116 5.69 6.21 -4.25
CA THR A 116 5.54 7.50 -3.58
C THR A 116 5.50 7.36 -2.06
N TYR A 117 4.69 6.44 -1.55
CA TYR A 117 4.50 6.26 -0.11
C TYR A 117 5.79 5.81 0.58
N PHE A 118 6.45 4.81 0.03
CA PHE A 118 7.71 4.28 0.56
C PHE A 118 8.87 5.27 0.37
N GLY A 119 8.88 6.01 -0.73
CA GLY A 119 9.85 7.09 -0.95
C GLY A 119 9.73 8.20 0.09
N LEU A 120 8.51 8.62 0.43
CA LEU A 120 8.27 9.58 1.52
C LEU A 120 8.76 9.03 2.87
N ALA A 121 8.56 7.75 3.13
CA ALA A 121 9.01 7.11 4.35
C ALA A 121 10.55 7.04 4.44
N ARG A 122 11.21 6.65 3.35
CA ARG A 122 12.67 6.64 3.24
C ARG A 122 13.27 8.02 3.50
N ASP A 123 12.63 9.07 3.02
CA ASP A 123 13.06 10.46 3.20
C ASP A 123 12.64 11.05 4.56
N GLY A 124 12.10 10.25 5.49
CA GLY A 124 11.66 10.70 6.82
C GLY A 124 10.44 11.64 6.81
N ARG A 125 9.67 11.67 5.71
CA ARG A 125 8.49 12.55 5.52
C ARG A 125 7.18 11.89 5.98
N VAL A 126 7.28 10.94 6.89
CA VAL A 126 6.16 10.26 7.52
C VAL A 126 6.29 10.31 9.05
N SER A 127 5.19 10.09 9.74
CA SER A 127 5.17 9.99 11.19
C SER A 127 5.93 8.75 11.67
N ALA A 128 6.89 8.93 12.56
CA ALA A 128 7.63 7.82 13.19
C ALA A 128 6.71 6.89 14.03
N ARG A 129 5.51 7.35 14.40
CA ARG A 129 4.57 6.59 15.22
C ARG A 129 3.74 5.58 14.42
N ASN A 130 3.31 5.96 13.21
CA ASN A 130 2.34 5.19 12.45
C ASN A 130 2.66 5.07 10.95
N GLY A 131 3.79 5.61 10.49
CA GLY A 131 4.22 5.53 9.10
C GLY A 131 3.43 6.39 8.12
N LEU A 132 2.41 7.15 8.55
CA LEU A 132 1.59 7.95 7.65
C LEU A 132 2.24 9.30 7.32
N PRO A 133 2.11 9.79 6.08
CA PRO A 133 2.50 11.14 5.71
C PRO A 133 1.67 12.20 6.45
N SER A 134 2.06 13.47 6.34
CA SER A 134 1.25 14.58 6.85
C SER A 134 -0.17 14.56 6.26
N LEU A 135 -1.14 15.12 6.98
CA LEU A 135 -2.55 15.11 6.57
C LEU A 135 -2.76 15.61 5.14
N LEU A 136 -2.09 16.70 4.74
CA LEU A 136 -2.24 17.27 3.40
C LEU A 136 -1.60 16.37 2.33
N GLN A 137 -0.43 15.79 2.61
CA GLN A 137 0.22 14.84 1.71
C GLN A 137 -0.64 13.58 1.54
N PHE A 138 -1.15 13.04 2.64
CA PHE A 138 -1.97 11.83 2.61
C PHE A 138 -3.32 12.08 1.91
N ALA A 139 -4.00 13.21 2.20
CA ALA A 139 -5.24 13.58 1.53
C ALA A 139 -5.04 13.73 0.01
N LEU A 140 -3.94 14.35 -0.44
CA LEU A 140 -3.61 14.45 -1.85
C LEU A 140 -3.40 13.07 -2.49
N MET A 141 -2.70 12.18 -1.83
CA MET A 141 -2.51 10.80 -2.32
C MET A 141 -3.84 10.03 -2.40
N LEU A 142 -4.66 10.08 -1.36
CA LEU A 142 -5.99 9.43 -1.37
C LEU A 142 -6.91 10.00 -2.45
N HIS A 143 -6.85 11.30 -2.73
CA HIS A 143 -7.61 11.91 -3.81
C HIS A 143 -7.14 11.45 -5.19
N GLU A 144 -5.83 11.40 -5.41
CA GLU A 144 -5.22 11.01 -6.69
C GLU A 144 -5.41 9.52 -6.99
N TYR A 145 -5.21 8.68 -5.98
CA TYR A 145 -5.27 7.22 -6.08
C TYR A 145 -6.59 6.63 -5.53
N ARG A 146 -7.69 7.37 -5.64
CA ARG A 146 -9.01 6.98 -5.11
C ARG A 146 -9.62 5.72 -5.74
N ASP A 147 -9.13 5.30 -6.89
CA ASP A 147 -9.52 4.06 -7.54
C ASP A 147 -8.76 2.86 -6.96
N GLU A 148 -7.53 3.12 -6.48
CA GLU A 148 -6.62 2.14 -5.89
C GLU A 148 -6.82 1.99 -4.38
N PHE A 149 -6.94 3.14 -3.67
CA PHE A 149 -6.98 3.17 -2.21
C PHE A 149 -8.06 4.11 -1.67
N ALA A 150 -8.80 3.65 -0.67
CA ALA A 150 -9.78 4.44 0.06
C ALA A 150 -9.75 4.08 1.55
N GLY A 151 -10.33 4.94 2.39
CA GLY A 151 -10.65 4.56 3.76
C GLY A 151 -11.67 3.41 3.77
N PRO A 152 -11.67 2.58 4.83
CA PRO A 152 -12.63 1.49 4.93
C PRO A 152 -14.06 2.03 5.14
N PRO A 153 -15.11 1.29 4.71
CA PRO A 153 -16.48 1.63 5.04
C PRO A 153 -16.71 1.69 6.56
N PRO A 154 -17.54 2.63 7.08
CA PRO A 154 -18.30 3.67 6.35
C PRO A 154 -17.50 4.95 6.09
N LEU A 155 -16.23 5.05 6.49
CA LEU A 155 -15.43 6.27 6.43
C LEU A 155 -14.90 6.58 5.02
N GLY A 156 -14.98 5.64 4.08
CA GLY A 156 -14.45 5.80 2.72
C GLY A 156 -15.00 7.03 2.00
N ALA A 157 -16.33 7.19 1.94
CA ALA A 157 -16.96 8.31 1.24
C ALA A 157 -16.68 9.67 1.91
N PRO A 158 -16.88 9.87 3.24
CA PRO A 158 -16.49 11.10 3.91
C PRO A 158 -14.99 11.41 3.78
N GLY A 159 -14.13 10.40 3.87
CA GLY A 159 -12.70 10.55 3.67
C GLY A 159 -12.33 11.01 2.26
N ALA A 160 -12.98 10.47 1.24
CA ALA A 160 -12.79 10.89 -0.15
C ALA A 160 -13.21 12.34 -0.39
N VAL A 161 -14.33 12.78 0.19
CA VAL A 161 -14.78 14.19 0.14
C VAL A 161 -13.75 15.10 0.81
N LEU A 162 -13.29 14.75 2.01
CA LEU A 162 -12.28 15.54 2.72
C LEU A 162 -10.96 15.59 1.92
N ALA A 163 -10.54 14.47 1.34
CA ALA A 163 -9.36 14.41 0.49
C ALA A 163 -9.47 15.31 -0.75
N ALA A 164 -10.65 15.34 -1.39
CA ALA A 164 -10.93 16.22 -2.52
C ALA A 164 -10.87 17.71 -2.13
N ILE A 165 -11.42 18.08 -0.97
CA ILE A 165 -11.40 19.46 -0.44
C ILE A 165 -9.96 19.89 -0.11
N LEU A 166 -9.17 19.02 0.50
CA LEU A 166 -7.81 19.35 0.94
C LEU A 166 -6.77 19.30 -0.19
N SER A 167 -7.05 18.59 -1.28
CA SER A 167 -6.06 18.36 -2.34
C SER A 167 -5.61 19.64 -3.06
N PRO A 168 -6.46 20.66 -3.36
CA PRO A 168 -5.99 21.94 -3.93
C PRO A 168 -5.04 22.68 -2.97
N LEU A 169 -5.35 22.69 -1.68
CA LEU A 169 -4.48 23.31 -0.66
C LEU A 169 -3.14 22.59 -0.55
N ALA A 170 -3.14 21.26 -0.62
CA ALA A 170 -1.93 20.47 -0.61
C ALA A 170 -1.04 20.82 -1.82
N ARG A 171 -1.63 20.88 -3.02
CA ARG A 171 -0.89 21.28 -4.25
C ARG A 171 -0.33 22.69 -4.13
N ALA A 172 -1.11 23.66 -3.63
CA ALA A 172 -0.65 25.03 -3.41
C ALA A 172 0.52 25.13 -2.43
N ARG A 173 0.64 24.17 -1.50
CA ARG A 173 1.77 24.04 -0.56
C ARG A 173 2.93 23.19 -1.09
N GLY A 174 2.93 22.84 -2.37
CA GLY A 174 4.02 22.12 -3.01
C GLY A 174 4.02 20.60 -2.81
N TYR A 175 2.98 20.04 -2.17
CA TYR A 175 2.84 18.58 -2.12
C TYR A 175 2.50 17.99 -3.49
N ARG A 176 2.96 16.79 -3.74
CA ARG A 176 2.70 16.04 -4.97
C ARG A 176 2.20 14.64 -4.64
N ALA A 177 1.29 14.11 -5.46
CA ALA A 177 0.86 12.72 -5.33
C ALA A 177 1.86 11.74 -5.95
N ARG A 178 2.74 12.24 -6.81
CA ARG A 178 3.76 11.48 -7.53
C ARG A 178 5.09 12.26 -7.50
N TYR A 179 6.16 11.57 -7.20
CA TYR A 179 7.52 12.12 -7.19
C TYR A 179 8.38 11.29 -8.14
N GLY A 180 8.85 11.89 -9.25
CA GLY A 180 9.68 11.20 -10.24
C GLY A 180 10.97 10.61 -9.67
N THR A 181 11.55 11.26 -8.64
CA THR A 181 12.74 10.80 -7.92
C THR A 181 12.53 9.47 -7.17
N TYR A 182 11.29 9.08 -6.88
CA TYR A 182 11.00 7.80 -6.22
C TYR A 182 10.76 6.68 -7.23
N GLU A 183 10.36 7.04 -8.45
CA GLU A 183 10.14 6.08 -9.52
C GLU A 183 11.43 5.61 -10.17
N ASP A 184 12.40 6.49 -10.27
CA ASP A 184 13.73 6.19 -10.81
C ASP A 184 14.79 6.87 -9.92
N PRO A 185 15.22 6.21 -8.82
CA PRO A 185 16.22 6.76 -7.91
C PRO A 185 17.61 6.93 -8.54
N ASP A 186 17.87 6.23 -9.65
CA ASP A 186 19.12 6.29 -10.42
C ASP A 186 18.98 7.16 -11.69
N GLY A 187 17.83 7.80 -11.87
CA GLY A 187 17.60 8.76 -12.94
C GLY A 187 18.41 10.05 -12.75
N PRO A 188 18.77 10.76 -13.83
CA PRO A 188 19.57 11.97 -13.79
C PRO A 188 18.96 13.09 -12.99
#